data_4bd1726e399e306f64b74e764c167e4b
#
_entry.id   4bd1726e399e306f64b74e764c167e4b
#
_cell.length_a   1.000
_cell.length_b   1.000
_cell.length_c   1.000
_cell.angle_alpha   90.00
_cell.angle_beta   90.00
_cell.angle_gamma   90.00
#
_symmetry.space_group_name_H-M   'P 1'
#
loop_
_entity.id
_entity.type
_entity.pdbx_description
1 polymer ?
#
loop_
_entity_poly.entity_id
_entity_poly.type
_entity_poly.pdbx_seq_one_letter_code
_entity_poly.pdbx_strand_id
1 'polypeptide(L)'
;MGFLSNLLGNAGVATVDELSKEFGNLLTDNESIEIGFKLFRDVFIFTNKRLILVDKQGITGKKINYLSVVYKSISRFSIETAGNFDLDAELKIWISSEVNPSVLKKFNKQVNIYDLQKVLANHVLN
;
A
#
# COMPACT_ATOMS: atom_id res chain seq x y z
N MET A 1 9.19 4.12 16.38
CA MET A 1 8.74 3.15 16.29
C MET A 1 7.42 2.86 16.70
N GLY A 2 6.81 3.47 17.63
CA GLY A 2 5.50 3.17 18.12
C GLY A 2 4.42 3.08 17.07
N PHE A 3 4.44 3.99 16.10
CA PHE A 3 3.38 4.05 15.12
C PHE A 3 3.29 2.77 14.28
N LEU A 4 4.39 2.37 13.64
CA LEU A 4 4.37 1.18 12.81
C LEU A 4 4.20 -0.08 13.63
N SER A 5 4.85 -0.17 14.79
CA SER A 5 4.75 -1.37 15.60
C SER A 5 3.34 -1.56 16.16
N ASN A 6 2.57 -0.48 16.34
CA ASN A 6 1.19 -0.59 16.77
C ASN A 6 0.27 -1.19 15.71
N LEU A 7 0.67 -1.13 14.44
CA LEU A 7 -0.13 -1.68 13.36
C LEU A 7 0.15 -3.15 13.10
N LEU A 8 1.32 -3.64 13.51
CA LEU A 8 1.67 -5.03 13.29
C LEU A 8 0.71 -5.93 14.09
N GLY A 9 0.22 -6.95 13.44
CA GLY A 9 -0.75 -7.83 14.05
C GLY A 9 -2.20 -7.47 13.76
N ASN A 10 -2.45 -6.28 13.19
CA ASN A 10 -3.81 -5.92 12.80
C ASN A 10 -4.23 -6.72 11.58
N ALA A 11 -5.54 -6.86 11.41
CA ALA A 11 -6.08 -7.57 10.26
C ALA A 11 -5.63 -6.90 8.97
N GLY A 12 -5.22 -7.70 8.00
CA GLY A 12 -4.78 -7.18 6.71
C GLY A 12 -3.36 -6.68 6.67
N VAL A 13 -2.67 -6.61 7.83
CA VAL A 13 -1.28 -6.17 7.86
C VAL A 13 -0.37 -7.39 7.78
N ALA A 14 0.49 -7.41 6.77
CA ALA A 14 1.42 -8.51 6.55
C ALA A 14 2.70 -8.28 7.35
N THR A 15 3.31 -9.36 7.80
CA THR A 15 4.57 -9.25 8.54
C THR A 15 5.72 -8.96 7.59
N VAL A 16 6.76 -8.34 8.13
CA VAL A 16 7.96 -8.05 7.35
C VAL A 16 8.59 -9.36 6.86
N ASP A 17 8.58 -10.39 7.70
CA ASP A 17 9.14 -11.70 7.31
C ASP A 17 8.41 -12.30 6.11
N GLU A 18 7.09 -12.29 6.13
CA GLU A 18 6.32 -12.81 5.01
C GLU A 18 6.63 -12.06 3.74
N LEU A 19 6.63 -10.74 3.83
CA LEU A 19 6.86 -9.90 2.66
C LEU A 19 8.27 -10.04 2.12
N SER A 20 9.25 -10.17 3.02
CA SER A 20 10.65 -10.32 2.60
C SER A 20 10.88 -11.64 1.90
N LYS A 21 10.22 -12.70 2.35
CA LYS A 21 10.35 -13.99 1.69
C LYS A 21 9.76 -13.98 0.29
N GLU A 22 8.64 -13.31 0.11
CA GLU A 22 7.96 -13.32 -1.17
C GLU A 22 8.47 -12.24 -2.12
N PHE A 23 8.79 -11.07 -1.61
CA PHE A 23 9.09 -9.90 -2.44
C PHE A 23 10.49 -9.33 -2.22
N GLY A 24 11.30 -9.98 -1.40
CA GLY A 24 12.62 -9.42 -1.07
C GLY A 24 13.53 -9.21 -2.26
N ASN A 25 13.35 -10.02 -3.31
CA ASN A 25 14.19 -9.88 -4.50
C ASN A 25 13.89 -8.63 -5.32
N LEU A 26 12.88 -7.86 -4.96
CA LEU A 26 12.62 -6.58 -5.62
C LEU A 26 13.44 -5.45 -5.01
N LEU A 27 13.94 -5.65 -3.80
CA LEU A 27 14.57 -4.57 -3.04
C LEU A 27 15.98 -4.27 -3.53
N THR A 28 16.31 -2.98 -3.50
CA THR A 28 17.67 -2.56 -3.80
C THR A 28 18.50 -2.49 -2.52
N ASP A 29 19.78 -2.19 -2.65
CA ASP A 29 20.66 -2.06 -1.50
C ASP A 29 20.18 -0.95 -0.58
N ASN A 30 20.26 -1.16 0.70
CA ASN A 30 19.85 -0.20 1.71
C ASN A 30 18.33 0.08 1.68
N GLU A 31 17.56 -0.79 1.06
CA GLU A 31 16.11 -0.71 1.08
C GLU A 31 15.56 -1.82 1.97
N SER A 32 14.64 -1.47 2.84
CA SER A 32 14.01 -2.43 3.74
C SER A 32 12.51 -2.23 3.78
N ILE A 33 11.79 -3.32 3.92
CA ILE A 33 10.34 -3.29 4.05
C ILE A 33 9.98 -2.85 5.45
N GLU A 34 9.07 -1.88 5.56
CA GLU A 34 8.59 -1.39 6.85
C GLU A 34 7.27 -2.03 7.25
N ILE A 35 6.34 -2.09 6.30
CA ILE A 35 5.02 -2.64 6.57
C ILE A 35 4.35 -2.97 5.23
N GLY A 36 3.39 -3.87 5.25
CA GLY A 36 2.58 -4.16 4.09
C GLY A 36 1.13 -4.40 4.46
N PHE A 37 0.25 -4.12 3.53
CA PHE A 37 -1.19 -4.31 3.68
C PHE A 37 -1.65 -5.26 2.59
N LYS A 38 -2.32 -6.33 3.00
CA LYS A 38 -2.81 -7.34 2.07
C LYS A 38 -4.28 -7.16 1.79
N LEU A 39 -4.60 -7.07 0.49
CA LEU A 39 -5.98 -7.12 0.04
C LEU A 39 -6.18 -8.45 -0.67
N PHE A 40 -7.33 -8.64 -1.26
CA PHE A 40 -7.63 -9.92 -1.88
C PHE A 40 -6.60 -10.32 -2.95
N ARG A 41 -6.32 -9.41 -3.87
CA ARG A 41 -5.35 -9.68 -4.93
C ARG A 41 -4.18 -8.72 -4.94
N ASP A 42 -4.25 -7.69 -4.14
CA ASP A 42 -3.25 -6.63 -4.14
C ASP A 42 -2.49 -6.60 -2.84
N VAL A 43 -1.24 -6.18 -2.91
CA VAL A 43 -0.45 -5.95 -1.70
C VAL A 43 0.17 -4.57 -1.81
N PHE A 44 0.04 -3.77 -0.75
CA PHE A 44 0.71 -2.49 -0.65
C PHE A 44 1.92 -2.69 0.25
N ILE A 45 3.11 -2.50 -0.29
CA ILE A 45 4.35 -2.66 0.48
C ILE A 45 5.02 -1.30 0.60
N PHE A 46 5.20 -0.84 1.83
CA PHE A 46 5.90 0.40 2.10
C PHE A 46 7.32 0.08 2.51
N THR A 47 8.29 0.55 1.73
CA THR A 47 9.71 0.44 2.09
C THR A 47 10.19 1.81 2.54
N ASN A 48 11.42 1.86 3.00
CA ASN A 48 12.02 3.15 3.35
C ASN A 48 12.27 4.05 2.13
N LYS A 49 12.11 3.51 0.92
CA LYS A 49 12.40 4.28 -0.30
C LYS A 49 11.22 4.50 -1.23
N ARG A 50 10.26 3.57 -1.24
CA ARG A 50 9.16 3.64 -2.21
C ARG A 50 7.95 2.86 -1.72
N LEU A 51 6.84 3.10 -2.38
CA LEU A 51 5.65 2.27 -2.25
C LEU A 51 5.66 1.27 -3.40
N ILE A 52 5.52 -0.01 -3.11
CA ILE A 52 5.41 -1.04 -4.13
C ILE A 52 3.99 -1.58 -4.10
N LEU A 53 3.32 -1.49 -5.24
CA LEU A 53 1.99 -2.05 -5.41
C LEU A 53 2.10 -3.35 -6.18
N VAL A 54 1.69 -4.43 -5.55
CA VAL A 54 1.70 -5.75 -6.17
C VAL A 54 0.29 -6.06 -6.59
N ASP A 55 0.09 -6.28 -7.88
CA ASP A 55 -1.22 -6.52 -8.44
C ASP A 55 -1.19 -7.88 -9.15
N LYS A 56 -1.86 -8.86 -8.55
CA LYS A 56 -1.95 -10.21 -9.13
C LYS A 56 -3.12 -10.23 -10.09
N GLN A 57 -2.82 -10.48 -11.35
CA GLN A 57 -3.80 -10.38 -12.42
C GLN A 57 -4.15 -11.74 -13.00
N GLY A 58 -5.27 -11.77 -13.74
CA GLY A 58 -5.71 -12.96 -14.43
C GLY A 58 -6.43 -13.93 -13.50
N ILE A 59 -7.04 -14.95 -14.10
CA ILE A 59 -7.83 -15.92 -13.34
C ILE A 59 -6.95 -16.71 -12.38
N THR A 60 -5.75 -17.08 -12.81
CA THR A 60 -4.85 -17.88 -12.01
C THR A 60 -3.94 -17.05 -11.10
N GLY A 61 -3.94 -15.72 -11.29
CA GLY A 61 -3.04 -14.86 -10.53
C GLY A 61 -1.57 -15.01 -10.89
N LYS A 62 -1.27 -15.63 -12.03
CA LYS A 62 0.12 -15.87 -12.43
C LYS A 62 0.80 -14.63 -13.00
N LYS A 63 0.02 -13.73 -13.58
CA LYS A 63 0.58 -12.49 -14.10
C LYS A 63 0.58 -11.48 -12.96
N ILE A 64 1.75 -11.00 -12.61
CA ILE A 64 1.89 -10.08 -11.47
C ILE A 64 2.54 -8.79 -11.95
N ASN A 65 1.91 -7.69 -11.64
CA ASN A 65 2.47 -6.37 -11.91
C ASN A 65 3.02 -5.79 -10.61
N TYR A 66 4.25 -5.31 -10.66
CA TYR A 66 4.91 -4.66 -9.53
C TYR A 66 5.12 -3.21 -9.90
N LEU A 67 4.32 -2.32 -9.35
CA LEU A 67 4.44 -0.90 -9.64
C LEU A 67 5.17 -0.22 -8.49
N SER A 68 6.27 0.43 -8.80
CA SER A 68 7.02 1.21 -7.81
C SER A 68 6.62 2.67 -7.91
N VAL A 69 6.20 3.23 -6.80
CA VAL A 69 5.82 4.63 -6.74
C VAL A 69 6.79 5.34 -5.82
N VAL A 70 7.54 6.28 -6.36
CA VAL A 70 8.50 7.07 -5.59
C VAL A 70 7.71 8.07 -4.74
N TYR A 71 7.97 8.10 -3.46
CA TYR A 71 7.18 8.94 -2.54
C TYR A 71 7.18 10.41 -2.98
N LYS A 72 8.31 10.91 -3.44
CA LYS A 72 8.41 12.30 -3.85
C LYS A 72 7.56 12.65 -5.07
N SER A 73 7.17 11.66 -5.85
CA SER A 73 6.37 11.90 -7.03
C SER A 73 4.88 11.98 -6.74
N ILE A 74 4.48 11.65 -5.53
CA ILE A 74 3.07 11.70 -5.15
C ILE A 74 2.70 13.14 -4.85
N SER A 75 1.79 13.69 -5.66
CA SER A 75 1.39 15.08 -5.51
C SER A 75 0.19 15.23 -4.57
N ARG A 76 -0.70 14.27 -4.58
CA ARG A 76 -1.82 14.26 -3.65
C ARG A 76 -2.37 12.85 -3.55
N PHE A 77 -3.12 12.60 -2.50
CA PHE A 77 -3.78 11.32 -2.29
C PHE A 77 -5.06 11.56 -1.52
N SER A 78 -6.04 10.69 -1.69
CA SER A 78 -7.30 10.83 -0.98
C SER A 78 -7.83 9.47 -0.58
N ILE A 79 -8.59 9.44 0.51
CA ILE A 79 -9.38 8.27 0.86
C ILE A 79 -10.84 8.70 0.90
N GLU A 80 -11.69 7.81 0.45
CA GLU A 80 -13.12 8.06 0.48
C GLU A 80 -13.77 6.91 1.19
N THR A 81 -14.57 7.21 2.20
CA THR A 81 -15.28 6.18 2.95
C THR A 81 -16.76 6.33 2.67
N ALA A 82 -17.47 5.22 2.61
CA ALA A 82 -18.86 5.29 2.20
C ALA A 82 -19.82 5.60 3.34
N GLY A 83 -19.33 5.80 4.55
CA GLY A 83 -20.16 6.25 5.63
C GLY A 83 -20.98 5.18 6.34
N ASN A 84 -20.96 3.96 5.86
CA ASN A 84 -21.63 2.85 6.53
C ASN A 84 -20.56 1.91 7.04
N PHE A 85 -20.92 0.99 7.90
CA PHE A 85 -19.90 0.17 8.56
C PHE A 85 -19.53 -1.10 7.82
N ASP A 86 -20.18 -1.46 6.75
CA ASP A 86 -19.80 -2.66 6.02
C ASP A 86 -19.13 -2.32 4.71
N LEU A 87 -18.32 -1.24 4.71
CA LEU A 87 -18.08 -0.65 3.49
C LEU A 87 -16.79 -0.67 2.89
N ASP A 88 -16.87 -0.51 1.62
CA ASP A 88 -15.72 -0.29 0.78
C ASP A 88 -15.22 1.12 1.00
N ALA A 89 -13.92 1.23 1.12
CA ALA A 89 -13.25 2.51 1.05
C ALA A 89 -12.47 2.57 -0.25
N GLU A 90 -12.11 3.76 -0.68
CA GLU A 90 -11.37 3.93 -1.92
C GLU A 90 -10.15 4.81 -1.68
N LEU A 91 -9.02 4.36 -2.18
CA LEU A 91 -7.79 5.13 -2.12
C LEU A 91 -7.42 5.59 -3.52
N LYS A 92 -7.10 6.87 -3.65
CA LYS A 92 -6.60 7.42 -4.90
C LYS A 92 -5.26 8.08 -4.66
N ILE A 93 -4.34 7.88 -5.58
CA ILE A 93 -3.01 8.49 -5.52
C ILE A 93 -2.72 9.14 -6.87
N TRP A 94 -2.34 10.42 -6.86
CA TRP A 94 -1.95 11.14 -8.07
C TRP A 94 -0.43 11.30 -8.07
N ILE A 95 0.17 11.04 -9.22
CA ILE A 95 1.61 11.11 -9.41
C ILE A 95 1.91 12.30 -10.29
N SER A 96 2.84 13.15 -9.86
CA SER A 96 3.27 14.33 -10.61
C SER A 96 2.08 15.25 -10.90
N SER A 97 1.95 15.72 -12.11
CA SER A 97 0.89 16.67 -12.47
C SER A 97 -0.30 16.01 -13.15
N GLU A 98 -0.45 14.71 -13.00
CA GLU A 98 -1.54 14.00 -13.68
C GLU A 98 -2.90 14.47 -13.18
N VAL A 99 -3.84 14.57 -14.12
CA VAL A 99 -5.20 15.00 -13.80
C VAL A 99 -5.98 13.86 -13.18
N ASN A 100 -5.84 12.67 -13.74
CA ASN A 100 -6.53 11.49 -13.22
C ASN A 100 -5.62 10.75 -12.23
N PRO A 101 -6.19 10.07 -11.25
CA PRO A 101 -5.36 9.34 -10.32
C PRO A 101 -4.61 8.21 -11.02
N SER A 102 -3.33 8.09 -10.72
CA SER A 102 -2.51 7.02 -11.26
C SER A 102 -2.79 5.69 -10.57
N VAL A 103 -3.24 5.76 -9.33
CA VAL A 103 -3.61 4.57 -8.55
C VAL A 103 -5.02 4.79 -8.02
N LEU A 104 -5.87 3.78 -8.21
CA LEU A 104 -7.20 3.78 -7.66
C LEU A 104 -7.48 2.37 -7.18
N LYS A 105 -7.65 2.19 -5.87
CA LYS A 105 -7.88 0.88 -5.28
C LYS A 105 -9.03 0.93 -4.28
N LYS A 106 -9.87 -0.09 -4.35
CA LYS A 106 -10.98 -0.24 -3.42
C LYS A 106 -10.58 -1.21 -2.32
N PHE A 107 -10.95 -0.87 -1.11
CA PHE A 107 -10.64 -1.66 0.07
C PHE A 107 -11.92 -2.04 0.76
N ASN A 108 -11.99 -3.28 1.21
CA ASN A 108 -13.07 -3.68 2.09
C ASN A 108 -12.61 -3.53 3.54
N LYS A 109 -13.44 -3.92 4.48
CA LYS A 109 -13.14 -3.71 5.90
C LYS A 109 -12.02 -4.59 6.45
N GLN A 110 -11.39 -5.44 5.62
CA GLN A 110 -10.28 -6.23 6.08
C GLN A 110 -9.05 -5.39 6.39
N VAL A 111 -8.93 -4.24 5.73
CA VAL A 111 -7.82 -3.33 5.96
C VAL A 111 -8.39 -2.03 6.49
N ASN A 112 -7.79 -1.53 7.56
CA ASN A 112 -8.16 -0.22 8.07
C ASN A 112 -7.57 0.84 7.16
N ILE A 113 -8.41 1.51 6.37
CA ILE A 113 -7.95 2.48 5.38
C ILE A 113 -7.25 3.68 6.04
N TYR A 114 -7.64 4.02 7.26
CA TYR A 114 -6.99 5.13 7.97
C TYR A 114 -5.55 4.77 8.34
N ASP A 115 -5.29 3.52 8.72
CA ASP A 115 -3.94 3.08 9.03
C ASP A 115 -3.06 3.14 7.78
N LEU A 116 -3.57 2.66 6.66
CA LEU A 116 -2.83 2.71 5.41
C LEU A 116 -2.55 4.15 5.02
N GLN A 117 -3.56 5.02 5.13
CA GLN A 117 -3.40 6.43 4.79
C GLN A 117 -2.34 7.10 5.68
N LYS A 118 -2.28 6.75 6.96
CA LYS A 118 -1.27 7.31 7.85
C LYS A 118 0.15 6.91 7.45
N VAL A 119 0.34 5.66 7.04
CA VAL A 119 1.66 5.21 6.59
C VAL A 119 2.06 5.97 5.34
N LEU A 120 1.12 6.09 4.39
CA LEU A 120 1.37 6.83 3.15
C LEU A 120 1.69 8.29 3.45
N ALA A 121 0.87 8.93 4.28
CA ALA A 121 1.06 10.32 4.64
C ALA A 121 2.41 10.56 5.33
N ASN A 122 2.81 9.63 6.18
CA ASN A 122 4.07 9.74 6.88
C ASN A 122 5.26 9.82 5.93
N HIS A 123 5.18 9.10 4.82
CA HIS A 123 6.22 9.14 3.81
C HIS A 123 6.10 10.34 2.87
N VAL A 124 4.88 10.67 2.46
CA VAL A 124 4.67 11.72 1.46
C VAL A 124 4.84 13.11 2.05
N LEU A 125 4.37 13.30 3.28
CA LEU A 125 4.40 14.62 3.92
C LEU A 125 5.68 14.89 4.70
N ASN A 126 6.60 13.99 4.63
CA ASN A 126 7.85 14.11 5.37
C ASN A 126 8.73 15.25 4.85
#